data_d629b99b42b1f91c745a776313fe5bfc
#
_entry.id   d629b99b42b1f91c745a776313fe5bfc
#
_cell.length_a   1.000
_cell.length_b   1.000
_cell.length_c   1.000
_cell.angle_alpha   90.00
_cell.angle_beta   90.00
_cell.angle_gamma   90.00
#
_symmetry.space_group_name_H-M   'P 1'
#
loop_
_entity.id
_entity.type
_entity.pdbx_description
1 polymer ?
#
loop_
_entity_poly.entity_id
_entity_poly.type
_entity_poly.pdbx_seq_one_letter_code
_entity_poly.pdbx_strand_id
1 'polypeptide(L)'
;GSMNWLRIPRPIDRHIVEMSLRQVDMLPLKDRQIGELSGGQKKRTFLARALAQQAHILLLDEPFNGVDVNTERAMIQLLMRLRDAGHTILVSSHDLSAISTVCDQIILINQTILAYGATSEVFTPENLNRTFGMPLPGIMS
;
A
#
# COMPACT_ATOMS: atom_id res chain seq x y z
N GLY A 1 -26.14 29.17 -5.27
CA GLY A 1 -25.57 28.28 -4.26
C GLY A 1 -24.16 28.71 -3.95
N SER A 2 -23.91 29.33 -2.79
CA SER A 2 -22.59 29.73 -2.33
C SER A 2 -21.75 28.47 -2.03
N MET A 3 -20.71 28.24 -2.81
CA MET A 3 -19.69 27.26 -2.51
C MET A 3 -18.88 27.74 -1.29
N ASN A 4 -19.18 27.23 -0.11
CA ASN A 4 -18.34 27.37 1.10
C ASN A 4 -17.07 26.53 0.92
N TRP A 5 -16.05 27.03 0.23
CA TRP A 5 -14.79 26.35 0.02
C TRP A 5 -13.79 26.51 1.19
N LEU A 6 -14.12 27.36 2.17
CA LEU A 6 -13.39 27.47 3.44
C LEU A 6 -14.12 26.66 4.53
N ARG A 7 -14.08 25.32 4.42
CA ARG A 7 -14.48 24.46 5.54
C ARG A 7 -13.38 24.51 6.59
N ILE A 8 -13.60 25.26 7.66
CA ILE A 8 -12.78 25.11 8.87
C ILE A 8 -13.02 23.69 9.41
N PRO A 9 -11.95 22.86 9.59
CA PRO A 9 -12.11 21.49 10.10
C PRO A 9 -12.80 21.52 11.47
N ARG A 10 -13.85 20.73 11.62
CA ARG A 10 -14.54 20.55 12.91
C ARG A 10 -13.66 19.76 13.86
N PRO A 11 -13.88 19.81 15.19
CA PRO A 11 -13.13 19.01 16.15
C PRO A 11 -13.12 17.52 15.82
N ILE A 12 -14.23 16.97 15.33
CA ILE A 12 -14.32 15.57 14.90
C ILE A 12 -13.41 15.27 13.70
N ASP A 13 -13.31 16.21 12.74
CA ASP A 13 -12.46 16.04 11.57
C ASP A 13 -10.97 15.99 11.97
N ARG A 14 -10.57 16.82 12.95
CA ARG A 14 -9.21 16.82 13.52
C ARG A 14 -8.89 15.51 14.23
N HIS A 15 -9.84 14.98 15.00
CA HIS A 15 -9.67 13.70 15.69
C HIS A 15 -9.47 12.56 14.67
N ILE A 16 -10.29 12.49 13.61
CA ILE A 16 -10.14 11.50 12.54
C ILE A 16 -8.76 11.59 11.88
N VAL A 17 -8.29 12.80 11.58
CA VAL A 17 -6.95 13.00 10.99
C VAL A 17 -5.85 12.54 11.94
N GLU A 18 -5.91 12.89 13.23
CA GLU A 18 -4.91 12.47 14.21
C GLU A 18 -4.89 10.94 14.39
N MET A 19 -6.05 10.30 14.43
CA MET A 19 -6.15 8.84 14.48
C MET A 19 -5.53 8.19 13.23
N SER A 20 -5.81 8.74 12.06
CA SER A 20 -5.25 8.23 10.79
C SER A 20 -3.73 8.39 10.73
N LEU A 21 -3.20 9.53 11.17
CA LEU A 21 -1.74 9.76 11.28
C LEU A 21 -1.10 8.81 12.29
N ARG A 22 -1.78 8.49 13.39
CA ARG A 22 -1.31 7.54 14.40
C ARG A 22 -1.23 6.12 13.81
N GLN A 23 -2.23 5.70 13.05
CA GLN A 23 -2.26 4.37 12.42
C GLN A 23 -1.06 4.13 11.49
N VAL A 24 -0.55 5.18 10.86
CA VAL A 24 0.59 5.10 9.92
C VAL A 24 1.92 5.57 10.54
N ASP A 25 1.98 5.75 11.85
CA ASP A 25 3.16 6.20 12.60
C ASP A 25 3.68 7.59 12.18
N MET A 26 2.78 8.48 11.74
CA MET A 26 3.11 9.83 11.26
C MET A 26 2.67 10.96 12.19
N LEU A 27 1.99 10.65 13.31
CA LEU A 27 1.51 11.67 14.25
C LEU A 27 2.62 12.60 14.79
N PRO A 28 3.84 12.12 15.12
CA PRO A 28 4.93 13.00 15.57
C PRO A 28 5.39 14.02 14.52
N LEU A 29 5.05 13.81 13.26
CA LEU A 29 5.44 14.66 12.12
C LEU A 29 4.28 15.48 11.57
N LYS A 30 3.16 15.57 12.30
CA LYS A 30 1.92 16.20 11.81
C LYS A 30 2.09 17.67 11.40
N ASP A 31 3.02 18.38 12.01
CA ASP A 31 3.27 19.80 11.78
C ASP A 31 4.42 20.05 10.76
N ARG A 32 5.04 19.00 10.24
CA ARG A 32 6.07 19.10 9.21
C ARG A 32 5.46 19.39 7.84
N GLN A 33 6.16 20.19 7.06
CA GLN A 33 5.80 20.39 5.65
C GLN A 33 6.07 19.11 4.85
N ILE A 34 5.20 18.80 3.89
CA ILE A 34 5.30 17.58 3.07
C ILE A 34 6.64 17.51 2.29
N GLY A 35 7.22 18.68 1.95
CA GLY A 35 8.51 18.77 1.30
C GLY A 35 9.69 18.28 2.15
N GLU A 36 9.58 18.35 3.48
CA GLU A 36 10.60 17.94 4.43
C GLU A 36 10.56 16.43 4.76
N LEU A 37 9.52 15.74 4.30
CA LEU A 37 9.32 14.32 4.56
C LEU A 37 10.16 13.46 3.60
N SER A 38 10.70 12.34 4.10
CA SER A 38 11.32 11.31 3.26
C SER A 38 10.29 10.67 2.31
N GLY A 39 10.76 9.95 1.28
CA GLY A 39 9.87 9.24 0.35
C GLY A 39 8.91 8.28 1.05
N GLY A 40 9.40 7.49 2.00
CA GLY A 40 8.57 6.58 2.81
C GLY A 40 7.57 7.33 3.70
N GLN A 41 7.98 8.43 4.32
CA GLN A 41 7.10 9.27 5.13
C GLN A 41 5.99 9.91 4.27
N LYS A 42 6.30 10.38 3.06
CA LYS A 42 5.30 10.88 2.11
C LYS A 42 4.27 9.81 1.77
N LYS A 43 4.71 8.58 1.45
CA LYS A 43 3.82 7.45 1.16
C LYS A 43 2.88 7.15 2.33
N ARG A 44 3.39 7.12 3.57
CA ARG A 44 2.58 6.96 4.78
C ARG A 44 1.59 8.11 4.99
N THR A 45 1.98 9.34 4.69
CA THR A 45 1.09 10.51 4.78
C THR A 45 -0.07 10.40 3.78
N PHE A 46 0.19 9.95 2.55
CA PHE A 46 -0.89 9.72 1.59
C PHE A 46 -1.81 8.57 2.02
N LEU A 47 -1.29 7.54 2.66
CA LEU A 47 -2.09 6.47 3.25
C LEU A 47 -2.96 7.00 4.39
N ALA A 48 -2.41 7.85 5.30
CA ALA A 48 -3.20 8.52 6.34
C ALA A 48 -4.35 9.34 5.77
N ARG A 49 -4.14 10.00 4.64
CA ARG A 49 -5.19 10.76 3.94
C ARG A 49 -6.34 9.85 3.49
N ALA A 50 -6.02 8.69 2.92
CA ALA A 50 -7.04 7.72 2.52
C ALA A 50 -7.81 7.17 3.74
N LEU A 51 -7.12 6.87 4.84
CA LEU A 51 -7.74 6.43 6.09
C LEU A 51 -8.63 7.51 6.71
N ALA A 52 -8.21 8.79 6.67
CA ALA A 52 -9.02 9.90 7.15
C ALA A 52 -10.32 10.10 6.35
N GLN A 53 -10.36 9.64 5.11
CA GLN A 53 -11.57 9.56 4.29
C GLN A 53 -12.44 8.34 4.64
N GLN A 54 -12.06 7.56 5.65
CA GLN A 54 -12.74 6.32 6.05
C GLN A 54 -12.83 5.29 4.91
N ALA A 55 -11.80 5.24 4.07
CA ALA A 55 -11.72 4.29 2.97
C ALA A 55 -11.58 2.86 3.51
N HIS A 56 -12.46 1.96 3.08
CA HIS A 56 -12.39 0.53 3.38
C HIS A 56 -11.50 -0.23 2.37
N ILE A 57 -11.35 0.33 1.17
CA ILE A 57 -10.53 -0.22 0.09
C ILE A 57 -9.40 0.76 -0.18
N LEU A 58 -8.17 0.28 -0.10
CA LEU A 58 -6.95 1.04 -0.36
C LEU A 58 -6.32 0.55 -1.65
N LEU A 59 -6.11 1.46 -2.59
CA LEU A 59 -5.43 1.18 -3.86
C LEU A 59 -4.05 1.80 -3.81
N LEU A 60 -3.00 0.99 -3.86
CA LEU A 60 -1.62 1.40 -3.74
C LEU A 60 -0.85 1.01 -4.99
N ASP A 61 -0.32 2.00 -5.68
CA ASP A 61 0.51 1.80 -6.86
C ASP A 61 1.98 1.89 -6.47
N GLU A 62 2.72 0.79 -6.66
CA GLU A 62 4.15 0.66 -6.37
C GLU A 62 4.54 1.19 -4.97
N PRO A 63 3.91 0.75 -3.87
CA PRO A 63 4.12 1.34 -2.55
C PRO A 63 5.54 1.12 -2.01
N PHE A 64 6.25 0.11 -2.51
CA PHE A 64 7.60 -0.25 -2.06
C PHE A 64 8.70 0.37 -2.92
N ASN A 65 8.38 0.94 -4.09
CA ASN A 65 9.36 1.47 -5.01
C ASN A 65 10.08 2.71 -4.43
N GLY A 66 11.41 2.74 -4.56
CA GLY A 66 12.23 3.90 -4.20
C GLY A 66 12.40 4.12 -2.70
N VAL A 67 12.19 3.10 -1.86
CA VAL A 67 12.45 3.13 -0.43
C VAL A 67 13.56 2.13 -0.06
N ASP A 68 14.26 2.40 1.04
CA ASP A 68 15.24 1.45 1.59
C ASP A 68 14.55 0.23 2.23
N VAL A 69 15.31 -0.85 2.44
CA VAL A 69 14.82 -2.13 2.96
C VAL A 69 14.10 -2.00 4.32
N ASN A 70 14.58 -1.12 5.19
CA ASN A 70 13.96 -0.94 6.51
C ASN A 70 12.60 -0.23 6.38
N THR A 71 12.53 0.77 5.50
CA THR A 71 11.30 1.50 5.19
C THR A 71 10.30 0.58 4.49
N GLU A 72 10.74 -0.28 3.59
CA GLU A 72 9.91 -1.30 2.94
C GLU A 72 9.30 -2.25 3.97
N ARG A 73 10.13 -2.86 4.83
CA ARG A 73 9.64 -3.74 5.90
C ARG A 73 8.62 -3.07 6.80
N ALA A 74 8.88 -1.83 7.19
CA ALA A 74 7.96 -1.06 8.01
C ALA A 74 6.63 -0.75 7.29
N MET A 75 6.67 -0.53 5.97
CA MET A 75 5.47 -0.35 5.15
C MET A 75 4.68 -1.66 5.04
N ILE A 76 5.35 -2.78 4.80
CA ILE A 76 4.74 -4.11 4.78
C ILE A 76 4.00 -4.40 6.08
N GLN A 77 4.66 -4.21 7.23
CA GLN A 77 4.04 -4.40 8.54
C GLN A 77 2.83 -3.49 8.76
N LEU A 78 2.91 -2.24 8.29
CA LEU A 78 1.78 -1.31 8.34
C LEU A 78 0.59 -1.82 7.53
N LEU A 79 0.82 -2.27 6.29
CA LEU A 79 -0.26 -2.79 5.43
C LEU A 79 -0.88 -4.05 6.02
N MET A 80 -0.08 -4.94 6.62
CA MET A 80 -0.61 -6.12 7.32
C MET A 80 -1.50 -5.72 8.51
N ARG A 81 -1.09 -4.74 9.34
CA ARG A 81 -1.93 -4.23 10.44
C ARG A 81 -3.26 -3.66 9.93
N LEU A 82 -3.24 -2.91 8.82
CA LEU A 82 -4.45 -2.34 8.24
C LEU A 82 -5.38 -3.42 7.66
N ARG A 83 -4.82 -4.44 7.00
CA ARG A 83 -5.57 -5.63 6.57
C ARG A 83 -6.25 -6.31 7.75
N ASP A 84 -5.50 -6.57 8.81
CA ASP A 84 -6.01 -7.24 10.01
C ASP A 84 -7.07 -6.39 10.76
N ALA A 85 -7.02 -5.07 10.57
CA ALA A 85 -8.05 -4.13 11.04
C ALA A 85 -9.29 -4.07 10.13
N GLY A 86 -9.35 -4.86 9.05
CA GLY A 86 -10.52 -5.01 8.17
C GLY A 86 -10.49 -4.21 6.88
N HIS A 87 -9.35 -3.58 6.52
CA HIS A 87 -9.21 -2.93 5.23
C HIS A 87 -8.92 -3.94 4.12
N THR A 88 -9.52 -3.74 2.96
CA THR A 88 -9.13 -4.42 1.73
C THR A 88 -8.03 -3.61 1.04
N ILE A 89 -6.90 -4.25 0.75
CA ILE A 89 -5.73 -3.55 0.18
C ILE A 89 -5.39 -4.18 -1.16
N LEU A 90 -5.41 -3.38 -2.22
CA LEU A 90 -4.94 -3.77 -3.55
C LEU A 90 -3.63 -3.05 -3.84
N VAL A 91 -2.58 -3.83 -4.13
CA VAL A 91 -1.24 -3.33 -4.40
C VAL A 91 -0.87 -3.69 -5.83
N SER A 92 -0.45 -2.72 -6.65
CA SER A 92 0.30 -3.01 -7.87
C SER A 92 1.79 -2.98 -7.58
N SER A 93 2.53 -3.96 -8.04
CA SER A 93 3.98 -4.01 -7.90
C SER A 93 4.61 -4.97 -8.92
N HIS A 94 5.87 -4.70 -9.26
CA HIS A 94 6.74 -5.61 -10.01
C HIS A 94 7.77 -6.30 -9.10
N ASP A 95 7.78 -5.99 -7.80
CA ASP A 95 8.62 -6.68 -6.81
C ASP A 95 7.95 -7.96 -6.33
N LEU A 96 8.33 -9.07 -6.98
CA LEU A 96 7.75 -10.38 -6.72
C LEU A 96 8.08 -10.91 -5.32
N SER A 97 9.21 -10.51 -4.74
CA SER A 97 9.64 -10.99 -3.42
C SER A 97 8.75 -10.42 -2.31
N ALA A 98 8.46 -9.13 -2.36
CA ALA A 98 7.56 -8.47 -1.43
C ALA A 98 6.13 -9.02 -1.57
N ILE A 99 5.62 -9.13 -2.80
CA ILE A 99 4.26 -9.58 -3.09
C ILE A 99 4.00 -11.01 -2.61
N SER A 100 4.91 -11.94 -2.88
CA SER A 100 4.74 -13.34 -2.48
C SER A 100 4.63 -13.54 -0.97
N THR A 101 5.20 -12.63 -0.19
CA THR A 101 5.22 -12.71 1.28
C THR A 101 3.99 -12.05 1.93
N VAL A 102 3.42 -11.03 1.28
CA VAL A 102 2.44 -10.13 1.90
C VAL A 102 1.03 -10.36 1.41
N CYS A 103 0.86 -10.77 0.15
CA CYS A 103 -0.44 -10.86 -0.47
C CYS A 103 -1.10 -12.22 -0.24
N ASP A 104 -2.35 -12.23 0.21
CA ASP A 104 -3.17 -13.44 0.34
C ASP A 104 -3.62 -13.96 -1.02
N GLN A 105 -3.87 -13.04 -1.96
CA GLN A 105 -4.28 -13.33 -3.34
C GLN A 105 -3.45 -12.51 -4.32
N ILE A 106 -3.25 -13.06 -5.51
CA ILE A 106 -2.49 -12.42 -6.59
C ILE A 106 -3.30 -12.46 -7.88
N ILE A 107 -3.18 -11.38 -8.65
CA ILE A 107 -3.63 -11.29 -10.03
C ILE A 107 -2.39 -11.10 -10.90
N LEU A 108 -2.10 -12.02 -11.81
CA LEU A 108 -1.02 -11.90 -12.79
C LEU A 108 -1.59 -11.36 -14.11
N ILE A 109 -1.01 -10.25 -14.56
CA ILE A 109 -1.51 -9.50 -15.74
C ILE A 109 -0.37 -9.31 -16.74
N ASN A 110 -0.63 -9.67 -17.98
CA ASN A 110 0.17 -9.28 -19.13
C ASN A 110 -0.80 -9.05 -20.32
N GLN A 111 -1.19 -7.79 -20.55
CA GLN A 111 -2.26 -7.36 -21.45
C GLN A 111 -3.65 -7.94 -21.10
N THR A 112 -3.71 -9.16 -20.61
CA THR A 112 -4.89 -9.85 -20.08
C THR A 112 -4.59 -10.45 -18.71
N ILE A 113 -5.63 -10.85 -17.98
CA ILE A 113 -5.45 -11.62 -16.75
C ILE A 113 -5.00 -13.04 -17.14
N LEU A 114 -3.81 -13.44 -16.71
CA LEU A 114 -3.24 -14.75 -16.96
C LEU A 114 -3.55 -15.75 -15.85
N ALA A 115 -3.58 -15.30 -14.60
CA ALA A 115 -3.94 -16.10 -13.45
C ALA A 115 -4.46 -15.20 -12.32
N TYR A 116 -5.34 -15.75 -11.48
CA TYR A 116 -5.90 -15.09 -10.32
C TYR A 116 -6.25 -16.15 -9.25
N GLY A 117 -5.97 -15.87 -8.01
CA GLY A 117 -6.31 -16.73 -6.89
C GLY A 117 -5.36 -16.59 -5.69
N ALA A 118 -5.39 -17.59 -4.81
CA ALA A 118 -4.51 -17.64 -3.66
C ALA A 118 -3.03 -17.59 -4.08
N THR A 119 -2.23 -16.84 -3.33
CA THR A 119 -0.80 -16.68 -3.63
C THR A 119 -0.09 -18.02 -3.76
N SER A 120 -0.39 -18.98 -2.87
CA SER A 120 0.19 -20.34 -2.89
C SER A 120 -0.13 -21.15 -4.15
N GLU A 121 -1.21 -20.85 -4.83
CA GLU A 121 -1.67 -21.56 -6.03
C GLU A 121 -1.22 -20.85 -7.32
N VAL A 122 -1.21 -19.52 -7.31
CA VAL A 122 -0.99 -18.70 -8.50
C VAL A 122 0.49 -18.36 -8.68
N PHE A 123 1.25 -18.21 -7.59
CA PHE A 123 2.66 -17.83 -7.62
C PHE A 123 3.55 -19.02 -7.96
N THR A 124 3.44 -19.49 -9.19
CA THR A 124 4.21 -20.66 -9.70
C THR A 124 5.22 -20.22 -10.76
N PRO A 125 6.36 -20.94 -10.92
CA PRO A 125 7.33 -20.64 -11.97
C PRO A 125 6.71 -20.57 -13.37
N GLU A 126 5.73 -21.44 -13.67
CA GLU A 126 5.04 -21.46 -14.95
C GLU A 126 4.24 -20.18 -15.17
N ASN A 127 3.42 -19.77 -14.20
CA ASN A 127 2.61 -18.55 -14.31
C ASN A 127 3.47 -17.30 -14.39
N LEU A 128 4.56 -17.24 -13.60
CA LEU A 128 5.50 -16.13 -13.62
C LEU A 128 6.24 -16.03 -14.96
N ASN A 129 6.67 -17.16 -15.51
CA ASN A 129 7.30 -17.20 -16.83
C ASN A 129 6.33 -16.71 -17.92
N ARG A 130 5.08 -17.15 -17.92
CA ARG A 130 4.05 -16.67 -18.84
C ARG A 130 3.77 -15.17 -18.70
N THR A 131 3.87 -14.64 -17.48
CA THR A 131 3.57 -13.23 -17.18
C THR A 131 4.71 -12.31 -17.62
N PHE A 132 5.95 -12.68 -17.28
CA PHE A 132 7.13 -11.81 -17.42
C PHE A 132 8.05 -12.20 -18.58
N GLY A 133 7.81 -13.33 -19.24
CA GLY A 133 8.55 -13.76 -20.43
C GLY A 133 9.99 -14.23 -20.17
N MET A 134 10.39 -14.42 -18.91
CA MET A 134 11.73 -14.91 -18.54
C MET A 134 11.64 -15.95 -17.41
N PRO A 135 12.48 -17.00 -17.43
CA PRO A 135 12.68 -17.86 -16.26
C PRO A 135 13.32 -17.00 -15.15
N LEU A 136 12.62 -16.88 -14.01
CA LEU A 136 13.14 -16.11 -12.87
C LEU A 136 14.25 -16.92 -12.19
N PRO A 137 15.49 -16.41 -12.13
CA PRO A 137 16.57 -17.11 -11.42
C PRO A 137 16.24 -17.15 -9.91
N GLY A 138 16.17 -18.34 -9.34
CA GLY A 138 16.04 -18.54 -7.89
C GLY A 138 14.71 -19.07 -7.37
N ILE A 139 13.74 -19.41 -8.22
CA ILE A 139 12.51 -20.11 -7.81
C ILE A 139 12.58 -21.59 -8.24
N MET A 140 13.77 -22.20 -8.18
CA MET A 140 13.95 -23.63 -8.32
C MET A 140 14.35 -24.20 -6.97
N SER A 141 13.37 -24.72 -6.24
CA SER A 141 13.39 -25.94 -5.39
C SER A 141 12.23 -25.94 -4.43
#